data_a02b6dec6ddec1bb8d5fac9e8c844c05
#
_entry.id   a02b6dec6ddec1bb8d5fac9e8c844c05
#
_cell.length_a   1.000
_cell.length_b   1.000
_cell.length_c   1.000
_cell.angle_alpha   90.00
_cell.angle_beta   90.00
_cell.angle_gamma   90.00
#
_symmetry.space_group_name_H-M   'P 1'
#
loop_
_entity.id
_entity.type
_entity.pdbx_description
1 polymer ?
#
loop_
_entity_poly.entity_id
_entity_poly.type
_entity_poly.pdbx_seq_one_letter_code
_entity_poly.pdbx_strand_id
1 'polypeptide(L)'
;MFTGIVQAIGRIEGLMSQSQVLSHPASPYSDAQGLRVHLLWGDLDPSDIAEGDSIAVNGACMTVIAPTDQGCFFDISRESLNRTVGLDKPGPVHLEKALRASDRLGGHIVSGHVDGTARVTGLRSRDESHELLLEVPSSLAMFVTEKGSVSVHGVSLTVNAVSDLNGQTEISINLIPHTWKKTIFSQLAVGDRLNLEVDPLARQVARVLESLINSGRWPTAVGHAFASASAPGSDLPVQGPRA
;
A
#
# COMPACT_ATOMS: atom_id res chain seq x y z
N MET A 1 10.07 0.73 9.42
CA MET A 1 9.73 -0.47 8.62
C MET A 1 8.64 -1.23 9.35
N PHE A 2 7.74 -1.90 8.60
CA PHE A 2 6.53 -2.57 9.08
C PHE A 2 6.42 -3.94 8.43
N THR A 3 5.42 -4.71 8.83
CA THR A 3 5.14 -6.06 8.30
C THR A 3 3.88 -6.13 7.43
N GLY A 4 3.03 -5.10 7.51
CA GLY A 4 1.69 -5.10 6.93
C GLY A 4 0.68 -5.93 7.73
N ILE A 5 0.97 -6.21 8.99
CA ILE A 5 0.02 -6.84 9.92
C ILE A 5 -0.58 -5.77 10.82
N VAL A 6 -1.80 -5.36 10.49
CA VAL A 6 -2.54 -4.35 11.26
C VAL A 6 -2.72 -4.82 12.70
N GLN A 7 -2.34 -3.97 13.66
CA GLN A 7 -2.40 -4.25 15.08
C GLN A 7 -3.68 -3.71 15.72
N ALA A 8 -4.17 -2.55 15.23
CA ALA A 8 -5.38 -1.93 15.73
C ALA A 8 -6.07 -1.07 14.66
N ILE A 9 -7.32 -0.72 14.93
CA ILE A 9 -8.03 0.35 14.22
C ILE A 9 -8.05 1.56 15.14
N GLY A 10 -7.27 2.59 14.76
CA GLY A 10 -7.30 3.89 15.40
C GLY A 10 -8.26 4.84 14.69
N ARG A 11 -8.22 6.12 15.07
CA ARG A 11 -9.09 7.13 14.50
C ARG A 11 -8.37 8.47 14.36
N ILE A 12 -8.42 9.07 13.21
CA ILE A 12 -8.12 10.49 13.05
C ILE A 12 -9.31 11.27 13.60
N GLU A 13 -9.07 12.11 14.61
CA GLU A 13 -10.09 12.91 15.27
C GLU A 13 -10.08 14.35 14.82
N GLY A 14 -8.89 14.94 14.67
CA GLY A 14 -8.73 16.36 14.36
C GLY A 14 -7.59 16.63 13.40
N LEU A 15 -7.73 17.75 12.70
CA LEU A 15 -6.76 18.24 11.71
C LEU A 15 -6.53 19.72 11.96
N MET A 16 -5.27 20.13 11.96
CA MET A 16 -4.85 21.52 12.05
C MET A 16 -3.90 21.84 10.90
N SER A 17 -4.03 23.03 10.30
CA SER A 17 -3.01 23.45 9.34
C SER A 17 -1.69 23.69 10.08
N GLN A 18 -0.57 23.35 9.47
CA GLN A 18 0.75 23.60 10.09
C GLN A 18 0.99 25.09 10.36
N SER A 19 0.39 25.98 9.58
CA SER A 19 0.43 27.43 9.83
C SER A 19 -0.27 27.85 11.13
N GLN A 20 -1.26 27.10 11.60
CA GLN A 20 -1.93 27.33 12.88
C GLN A 20 -1.11 26.82 14.07
N VAL A 21 -0.29 25.80 13.86
CA VAL A 21 0.57 25.21 14.90
C VAL A 21 1.87 25.99 15.08
N LEU A 22 2.43 26.48 13.98
CA LEU A 22 3.67 27.26 13.95
C LEU A 22 3.32 28.75 14.01
N SER A 23 2.88 29.25 15.16
CA SER A 23 2.66 30.68 15.41
C SER A 23 3.98 31.50 15.37
N HIS A 24 4.88 31.16 14.43
CA HIS A 24 6.12 31.89 14.18
C HIS A 24 6.02 32.64 12.84
N PRO A 25 6.13 33.98 12.84
CA PRO A 25 5.92 34.81 11.64
C PRO A 25 7.04 34.76 10.60
N ALA A 26 7.95 33.80 10.64
CA ALA A 26 9.11 33.76 9.78
C ALA A 26 9.46 32.36 9.22
N SER A 27 8.49 31.52 8.90
CA SER A 27 8.77 30.32 8.15
C SER A 27 8.72 30.63 6.64
N PRO A 28 9.83 30.43 5.87
CA PRO A 28 9.82 30.59 4.41
C PRO A 28 8.97 29.53 3.68
N TYR A 29 8.27 28.65 4.41
CA TYR A 29 7.41 27.58 3.89
C TYR A 29 5.92 27.92 3.93
N SER A 30 5.55 29.18 3.71
CA SER A 30 4.18 29.68 3.81
C SER A 30 3.18 29.08 2.82
N ASP A 31 3.62 28.37 1.79
CA ASP A 31 2.75 27.73 0.79
C ASP A 31 2.78 26.20 0.76
N ALA A 32 3.66 25.56 1.52
CA ALA A 32 3.71 24.11 1.68
C ALA A 32 2.79 23.68 2.81
N GLN A 33 1.49 23.67 2.57
CA GLN A 33 0.49 23.37 3.60
C GLN A 33 0.43 21.88 3.90
N GLY A 34 1.31 21.41 4.79
CA GLY A 34 1.12 20.15 5.50
C GLY A 34 0.02 20.26 6.54
N LEU A 35 -0.35 19.13 7.13
CA LEU A 35 -1.34 19.04 8.20
C LEU A 35 -0.68 18.47 9.45
N ARG A 36 -1.09 18.98 10.63
CA ARG A 36 -0.92 18.26 11.89
C ARG A 36 -2.21 17.52 12.20
N VAL A 37 -2.09 16.24 12.46
CA VAL A 37 -3.20 15.33 12.65
C VAL A 37 -3.19 14.82 14.09
N HIS A 38 -4.34 14.85 14.74
CA HIS A 38 -4.58 14.19 16.01
C HIS A 38 -5.12 12.77 15.76
N LEU A 39 -4.36 11.78 16.21
CA LEU A 39 -4.66 10.35 16.09
C LEU A 39 -5.00 9.79 17.47
N LEU A 40 -6.10 9.06 17.57
CA LEU A 40 -6.44 8.22 18.71
C LEU A 40 -6.01 6.78 18.43
N TRP A 41 -5.42 6.13 19.45
CA TRP A 41 -4.86 4.77 19.32
C TRP A 41 -5.90 3.67 19.07
N GLY A 42 -7.18 3.87 19.52
CA GLY A 42 -8.13 2.77 19.56
C GLY A 42 -7.66 1.67 20.52
N ASP A 43 -7.59 0.44 20.00
CA ASP A 43 -7.13 -0.72 20.80
C ASP A 43 -5.61 -0.94 20.73
N LEU A 44 -4.84 -0.02 20.13
CA LEU A 44 -3.37 -0.13 20.10
C LEU A 44 -2.80 0.16 21.48
N ASP A 45 -1.99 -0.76 22.01
CA ASP A 45 -1.25 -0.54 23.27
C ASP A 45 -0.17 0.54 23.05
N PRO A 46 -0.26 1.71 23.71
CA PRO A 46 0.73 2.78 23.54
C PRO A 46 1.93 2.66 24.48
N SER A 47 1.99 1.67 25.35
CA SER A 47 2.93 1.60 26.49
C SER A 47 4.41 1.63 26.10
N ASP A 48 4.73 1.29 24.85
CA ASP A 48 6.08 1.23 24.29
C ASP A 48 6.30 2.20 23.14
N ILE A 49 5.39 3.16 22.95
CA ILE A 49 5.49 4.20 21.92
C ILE A 49 6.10 5.46 22.52
N ALA A 50 7.19 5.92 21.94
CA ALA A 50 7.86 7.16 22.33
C ALA A 50 7.76 8.23 21.24
N GLU A 51 8.01 9.48 21.63
CA GLU A 51 8.15 10.57 20.67
C GLU A 51 9.30 10.31 19.71
N GLY A 52 9.07 10.50 18.42
CA GLY A 52 10.02 10.20 17.36
C GLY A 52 9.91 8.78 16.78
N ASP A 53 9.13 7.90 17.39
CA ASP A 53 8.87 6.59 16.83
C ASP A 53 8.09 6.67 15.52
N SER A 54 8.25 5.64 14.70
CA SER A 54 7.45 5.47 13.47
C SER A 54 6.22 4.62 13.73
N ILE A 55 5.08 5.07 13.21
CA ILE A 55 3.84 4.31 13.16
C ILE A 55 3.27 4.33 11.74
N ALA A 56 2.77 3.20 11.25
CA ALA A 56 2.05 3.16 9.99
C ALA A 56 0.58 3.51 10.23
N VAL A 57 0.09 4.52 9.51
CA VAL A 57 -1.31 4.97 9.52
C VAL A 57 -1.88 4.78 8.12
N ASN A 58 -2.83 3.84 7.94
CA ASN A 58 -3.27 3.38 6.62
C ASN A 58 -2.11 3.07 5.66
N GLY A 59 -1.01 2.49 6.20
CA GLY A 59 0.19 2.14 5.45
C GLY A 59 1.17 3.29 5.23
N ALA A 60 0.87 4.50 5.63
CA ALA A 60 1.81 5.62 5.54
C ALA A 60 2.63 5.75 6.84
N CYS A 61 3.96 5.77 6.71
CA CYS A 61 4.88 5.94 7.84
C CYS A 61 4.79 7.37 8.36
N MET A 62 4.39 7.53 9.63
CA MET A 62 4.26 8.79 10.34
C MET A 62 5.15 8.79 11.58
N THR A 63 5.70 9.96 11.91
CA THR A 63 6.50 10.14 13.12
C THR A 63 5.60 10.60 14.25
N VAL A 64 5.65 9.89 15.37
CA VAL A 64 4.88 10.19 16.58
C VAL A 64 5.36 11.48 17.22
N ILE A 65 4.43 12.37 17.54
CA ILE A 65 4.65 13.64 18.23
C ILE A 65 3.75 13.68 19.46
N ALA A 66 4.30 14.05 20.61
CA ALA A 66 3.58 14.22 21.87
C ALA A 66 2.61 13.05 22.19
N PRO A 67 3.13 11.80 22.33
CA PRO A 67 2.29 10.65 22.63
C PRO A 67 1.68 10.75 24.03
N THR A 68 0.45 10.27 24.14
CA THR A 68 -0.32 10.14 25.40
C THR A 68 -0.93 8.75 25.47
N ASP A 69 -1.56 8.40 26.57
CA ASP A 69 -2.29 7.11 26.69
C ASP A 69 -3.46 6.98 25.69
N GLN A 70 -3.96 8.08 25.15
CA GLN A 70 -5.12 8.08 24.25
C GLN A 70 -4.76 8.21 22.77
N GLY A 71 -3.64 8.85 22.46
CA GLY A 71 -3.28 9.16 21.08
C GLY A 71 -1.98 9.93 20.95
N CYS A 72 -1.73 10.43 19.74
CA CYS A 72 -0.58 11.28 19.44
C CYS A 72 -0.93 12.30 18.36
N PHE A 73 0.04 13.16 18.07
CA PHE A 73 0.03 13.96 16.85
C PHE A 73 1.06 13.41 15.86
N PHE A 74 0.86 13.71 14.60
CA PHE A 74 1.87 13.57 13.55
C PHE A 74 1.69 14.65 12.49
N ASP A 75 2.77 15.01 11.83
CA ASP A 75 2.77 15.98 10.75
C ASP A 75 2.81 15.27 9.41
N ILE A 76 1.90 15.65 8.50
CA ILE A 76 1.86 15.15 7.13
C ILE A 76 2.32 16.23 6.17
N SER A 77 3.29 15.89 5.32
CA SER A 77 3.72 16.77 4.24
C SER A 77 2.67 16.86 3.12
N ARG A 78 2.72 17.93 2.33
CA ARG A 78 1.88 18.04 1.12
C ARG A 78 2.13 16.89 0.14
N GLU A 79 3.37 16.46 -0.02
CA GLU A 79 3.71 15.33 -0.89
C GLU A 79 3.02 14.04 -0.42
N SER A 80 3.06 13.74 0.88
CA SER A 80 2.35 12.59 1.44
C SER A 80 0.85 12.68 1.24
N LEU A 81 0.25 13.86 1.44
CA LEU A 81 -1.18 14.10 1.20
C LEU A 81 -1.57 13.88 -0.28
N ASN A 82 -0.69 14.24 -1.21
CA ASN A 82 -0.94 14.05 -2.64
C ASN A 82 -0.89 12.57 -3.05
N ARG A 83 -0.16 11.74 -2.32
CA ARG A 83 0.01 10.31 -2.63
C ARG A 83 -0.91 9.38 -1.84
N THR A 84 -1.55 9.89 -0.80
CA THR A 84 -2.37 9.08 0.11
C THR A 84 -3.81 9.52 0.11
N VAL A 85 -4.67 8.67 0.66
CA VAL A 85 -6.07 8.99 0.95
C VAL A 85 -6.39 8.63 2.39
N GLY A 86 -7.38 9.34 2.95
CA GLY A 86 -7.92 9.08 4.28
C GLY A 86 -7.06 9.59 5.44
N LEU A 87 -6.00 10.37 5.17
CA LEU A 87 -5.16 11.00 6.19
C LEU A 87 -5.48 12.50 6.38
N ASP A 88 -6.30 13.05 5.52
CA ASP A 88 -6.71 14.46 5.45
C ASP A 88 -8.13 14.71 5.99
N LYS A 89 -8.73 13.74 6.65
CA LYS A 89 -10.09 13.82 7.20
C LYS A 89 -10.27 12.94 8.44
N PRO A 90 -11.20 13.27 9.34
CA PRO A 90 -11.57 12.39 10.44
C PRO A 90 -12.10 11.04 9.93
N GLY A 91 -11.73 9.97 10.63
CA GLY A 91 -12.18 8.63 10.26
C GLY A 91 -11.31 7.52 10.85
N PRO A 92 -11.75 6.25 10.72
CA PRO A 92 -10.99 5.10 11.16
C PRO A 92 -9.77 4.88 10.27
N VAL A 93 -8.67 4.42 10.87
CA VAL A 93 -7.41 4.12 10.18
C VAL A 93 -6.78 2.85 10.74
N HIS A 94 -6.10 2.10 9.88
CA HIS A 94 -5.25 0.99 10.32
C HIS A 94 -3.99 1.50 10.99
N LEU A 95 -3.59 0.86 12.09
CA LEU A 95 -2.37 1.17 12.82
C LEU A 95 -1.47 -0.05 12.92
N GLU A 96 -0.17 0.19 12.73
CA GLU A 96 0.89 -0.78 12.99
C GLU A 96 2.11 -0.04 13.53
N LYS A 97 2.67 -0.52 14.66
CA LYS A 97 3.93 0.00 15.21
C LYS A 97 5.10 -0.45 14.35
N ALA A 98 6.19 0.31 14.37
CA ALA A 98 7.42 -0.08 13.70
C ALA A 98 7.92 -1.44 14.20
N LEU A 99 8.38 -2.27 13.25
CA LEU A 99 8.93 -3.61 13.50
C LEU A 99 10.19 -3.51 14.35
N ARG A 100 10.26 -4.26 15.45
CA ARG A 100 11.46 -4.47 16.25
C ARG A 100 12.31 -5.60 15.65
N ALA A 101 13.61 -5.61 15.93
CA ALA A 101 14.50 -6.66 15.45
C ALA A 101 14.13 -8.07 15.96
N SER A 102 13.40 -8.15 17.09
CA SER A 102 12.92 -9.40 17.69
C SER A 102 11.57 -9.89 17.15
N ASP A 103 10.87 -9.06 16.38
CA ASP A 103 9.51 -9.35 15.95
C ASP A 103 9.49 -10.32 14.75
N ARG A 104 8.36 -11.01 14.58
CA ARG A 104 8.15 -11.88 13.43
C ARG A 104 7.71 -11.06 12.22
N LEU A 105 8.29 -11.32 11.06
CA LEU A 105 7.82 -10.81 9.79
C LEU A 105 6.62 -11.67 9.32
N GLY A 106 5.42 -11.34 9.81
CA GLY A 106 4.21 -12.12 9.52
C GLY A 106 3.59 -11.87 8.14
N GLY A 107 3.91 -10.72 7.53
CA GLY A 107 3.51 -10.36 6.17
C GLY A 107 4.71 -10.30 5.23
N HIS A 108 5.01 -9.11 4.71
CA HIS A 108 6.21 -8.84 3.92
C HIS A 108 6.89 -7.56 4.42
N ILE A 109 8.02 -7.18 3.83
CA ILE A 109 8.69 -5.92 4.17
C ILE A 109 7.85 -4.75 3.63
N VAL A 110 7.28 -3.96 4.54
CA VAL A 110 6.52 -2.74 4.22
C VAL A 110 7.32 -1.54 4.74
N SER A 111 7.59 -0.58 3.86
CA SER A 111 8.36 0.61 4.24
C SER A 111 7.49 1.69 4.87
N GLY A 112 6.21 1.70 4.56
CA GLY A 112 5.29 2.79 4.89
C GLY A 112 5.39 3.96 3.91
N HIS A 113 5.98 3.73 2.75
CA HIS A 113 6.13 4.72 1.70
C HIS A 113 5.13 4.45 0.58
N VAL A 114 3.92 4.95 0.76
CA VAL A 114 2.82 4.77 -0.18
C VAL A 114 3.21 5.27 -1.58
N ASP A 115 3.10 4.39 -2.57
CA ASP A 115 3.44 4.70 -3.96
C ASP A 115 2.34 5.48 -4.68
N GLY A 116 1.10 5.23 -4.30
CA GLY A 116 -0.09 5.83 -4.86
C GLY A 116 -1.36 5.20 -4.30
N THR A 117 -2.46 5.36 -5.02
CA THR A 117 -3.75 4.81 -4.58
C THR A 117 -4.36 3.90 -5.63
N ALA A 118 -4.85 2.74 -5.21
CA ALA A 118 -5.66 1.84 -6.01
C ALA A 118 -7.15 2.16 -5.82
N ARG A 119 -7.97 1.90 -6.86
CA ARG A 119 -9.43 2.10 -6.81
C ARG A 119 -10.13 0.74 -6.67
N VAL A 120 -11.08 0.63 -5.77
CA VAL A 120 -11.93 -0.55 -5.64
C VAL A 120 -12.84 -0.64 -6.85
N THR A 121 -12.69 -1.68 -7.67
CA THR A 121 -13.51 -1.96 -8.84
C THR A 121 -14.56 -3.03 -8.58
N GLY A 122 -14.33 -3.87 -7.57
CA GLY A 122 -15.26 -4.90 -7.18
C GLY A 122 -15.03 -5.41 -5.76
N LEU A 123 -16.13 -5.83 -5.14
CA LEU A 123 -16.12 -6.48 -3.83
C LEU A 123 -17.17 -7.58 -3.87
N ARG A 124 -16.75 -8.84 -3.77
CA ARG A 124 -17.62 -10.00 -3.95
C ARG A 124 -17.48 -10.96 -2.79
N SER A 125 -18.60 -11.38 -2.21
CA SER A 125 -18.57 -12.48 -1.25
C SER A 125 -18.25 -13.80 -1.97
N ARG A 126 -17.35 -14.58 -1.39
CA ARG A 126 -16.93 -15.89 -1.89
C ARG A 126 -16.96 -16.87 -0.72
N ASP A 127 -18.09 -17.52 -0.52
CA ASP A 127 -18.34 -18.40 0.61
C ASP A 127 -17.95 -17.72 1.95
N GLU A 128 -16.88 -18.15 2.59
CA GLU A 128 -16.39 -17.61 3.85
C GLU A 128 -15.41 -16.42 3.71
N SER A 129 -15.01 -16.07 2.49
CA SER A 129 -14.03 -15.02 2.20
C SER A 129 -14.63 -13.90 1.33
N HIS A 130 -13.83 -12.87 1.06
CA HIS A 130 -14.24 -11.76 0.20
C HIS A 130 -13.17 -11.51 -0.86
N GLU A 131 -13.60 -11.49 -2.12
CA GLU A 131 -12.74 -11.09 -3.23
C GLU A 131 -12.79 -9.56 -3.37
N LEU A 132 -11.62 -8.93 -3.27
CA LEU A 132 -11.42 -7.51 -3.50
C LEU A 132 -10.72 -7.34 -4.85
N LEU A 133 -11.34 -6.57 -5.74
CA LEU A 133 -10.76 -6.17 -7.03
C LEU A 133 -10.28 -4.73 -6.96
N LEU A 134 -9.05 -4.49 -7.36
CA LEU A 134 -8.41 -3.18 -7.30
C LEU A 134 -7.81 -2.82 -8.66
N GLU A 135 -8.19 -1.68 -9.19
CA GLU A 135 -7.48 -1.03 -10.30
C GLU A 135 -6.21 -0.38 -9.77
N VAL A 136 -5.07 -0.83 -10.29
CA VAL A 136 -3.73 -0.35 -9.94
C VAL A 136 -3.33 0.75 -10.93
N PRO A 137 -2.72 1.87 -10.48
CA PRO A 137 -2.15 2.86 -11.37
C PRO A 137 -1.17 2.22 -12.37
N SER A 138 -1.23 2.62 -13.64
CA SER A 138 -0.39 2.05 -14.71
C SER A 138 1.12 2.16 -14.42
N SER A 139 1.53 3.21 -13.69
CA SER A 139 2.92 3.40 -13.25
C SER A 139 3.38 2.36 -12.21
N LEU A 140 2.45 1.67 -11.54
CA LEU A 140 2.73 0.66 -10.53
C LEU A 140 2.49 -0.77 -11.03
N ALA A 141 1.85 -0.94 -12.19
CA ALA A 141 1.46 -2.24 -12.75
C ALA A 141 2.63 -3.22 -12.86
N MET A 142 3.80 -2.74 -13.32
CA MET A 142 4.99 -3.58 -13.51
C MET A 142 5.57 -4.18 -12.22
N PHE A 143 5.20 -3.64 -11.06
CA PHE A 143 5.69 -4.11 -9.76
C PHE A 143 4.75 -5.11 -9.10
N VAL A 144 3.60 -5.38 -9.70
CA VAL A 144 2.58 -6.28 -9.14
C VAL A 144 2.56 -7.57 -9.94
N THR A 145 2.67 -8.69 -9.23
CA THR A 145 2.71 -10.02 -9.87
C THR A 145 1.75 -10.97 -9.17
N GLU A 146 1.22 -11.93 -9.91
CA GLU A 146 0.45 -13.03 -9.33
C GLU A 146 1.30 -13.77 -8.29
N LYS A 147 0.69 -14.07 -7.12
CA LYS A 147 1.34 -14.63 -5.93
C LYS A 147 2.38 -13.73 -5.26
N GLY A 148 2.58 -12.51 -5.78
CA GLY A 148 3.36 -11.48 -5.10
C GLY A 148 2.59 -10.84 -3.94
N SER A 149 3.30 -10.00 -3.19
CA SER A 149 2.73 -9.23 -2.07
C SER A 149 2.52 -7.78 -2.46
N VAL A 150 1.47 -7.18 -1.90
CA VAL A 150 1.22 -5.73 -1.93
C VAL A 150 0.74 -5.29 -0.56
N SER A 151 1.02 -4.05 -0.19
CA SER A 151 0.42 -3.43 0.99
C SER A 151 -0.73 -2.53 0.57
N VAL A 152 -1.95 -2.84 1.03
CA VAL A 152 -3.17 -2.05 0.77
C VAL A 152 -3.64 -1.45 2.08
N HIS A 153 -3.68 -0.12 2.19
CA HIS A 153 -3.95 0.57 3.45
C HIS A 153 -3.15 0.02 4.64
N GLY A 154 -1.90 -0.38 4.40
CA GLY A 154 -1.02 -0.96 5.40
C GLY A 154 -1.24 -2.45 5.68
N VAL A 155 -2.14 -3.11 4.98
CA VAL A 155 -2.38 -4.55 5.12
C VAL A 155 -1.58 -5.31 4.07
N SER A 156 -0.72 -6.24 4.51
CA SER A 156 0.00 -7.16 3.63
C SER A 156 -0.96 -8.18 3.03
N LEU A 157 -1.06 -8.19 1.71
CA LEU A 157 -2.00 -9.04 0.98
C LEU A 157 -1.31 -9.73 -0.19
N THR A 158 -1.74 -10.97 -0.46
CA THR A 158 -1.27 -11.74 -1.62
C THR A 158 -2.14 -11.45 -2.82
N VAL A 159 -1.52 -11.16 -3.96
CA VAL A 159 -2.20 -10.99 -5.24
C VAL A 159 -2.56 -12.37 -5.80
N ASN A 160 -3.85 -12.62 -6.02
CA ASN A 160 -4.33 -13.88 -6.56
C ASN A 160 -4.26 -13.93 -8.08
N ALA A 161 -4.58 -12.83 -8.73
CA ALA A 161 -4.56 -12.70 -10.18
C ALA A 161 -4.23 -11.26 -10.57
N VAL A 162 -3.62 -11.09 -11.74
CA VAL A 162 -3.37 -9.81 -12.40
C VAL A 162 -4.02 -9.87 -13.78
N SER A 163 -4.78 -8.84 -14.14
CA SER A 163 -5.45 -8.74 -15.43
C SER A 163 -5.14 -7.37 -16.05
N ASP A 164 -4.52 -7.40 -17.23
CA ASP A 164 -4.22 -6.21 -18.02
C ASP A 164 -5.19 -6.11 -19.18
N LEU A 165 -6.17 -5.20 -19.07
CA LEU A 165 -7.20 -4.98 -20.08
C LEU A 165 -7.28 -3.48 -20.45
N ASN A 166 -7.22 -3.18 -21.73
CA ASN A 166 -7.37 -1.82 -22.25
C ASN A 166 -6.41 -0.78 -21.63
N GLY A 167 -5.20 -1.20 -21.26
CA GLY A 167 -4.20 -0.32 -20.63
C GLY A 167 -4.45 -0.06 -19.13
N GLN A 168 -5.40 -0.76 -18.54
CA GLN A 168 -5.67 -0.75 -17.10
C GLN A 168 -5.25 -2.10 -16.49
N THR A 169 -4.61 -2.04 -15.34
CA THR A 169 -4.23 -3.25 -14.56
C THR A 169 -5.18 -3.39 -13.39
N GLU A 170 -5.85 -4.52 -13.32
CA GLU A 170 -6.69 -4.92 -12.19
C GLU A 170 -6.08 -6.11 -11.47
N ILE A 171 -6.04 -6.07 -10.15
CA ILE A 171 -5.62 -7.19 -9.32
C ILE A 171 -6.78 -7.73 -8.51
N SER A 172 -6.78 -9.06 -8.31
CA SER A 172 -7.70 -9.76 -7.41
C SER A 172 -6.96 -10.20 -6.15
N ILE A 173 -7.58 -9.94 -5.01
CA ILE A 173 -7.08 -10.28 -3.68
C ILE A 173 -8.20 -11.02 -2.93
N ASN A 174 -7.86 -12.12 -2.26
CA ASN A 174 -8.82 -12.81 -1.40
C ASN A 174 -8.61 -12.40 0.07
N LEU A 175 -9.61 -11.76 0.65
CA LEU A 175 -9.64 -11.36 2.06
C LEU A 175 -10.23 -12.48 2.90
N ILE A 176 -9.43 -13.12 3.74
CA ILE A 176 -9.88 -14.14 4.69
C ILE A 176 -10.76 -13.53 5.78
N PRO A 177 -11.63 -14.29 6.44
CA PRO A 177 -12.56 -13.77 7.45
C PRO A 177 -11.89 -12.99 8.58
N HIS A 178 -10.70 -13.38 8.98
CA HIS A 178 -9.94 -12.68 10.00
C HIS A 178 -9.57 -11.26 9.56
N THR A 179 -8.96 -11.13 8.36
CA THR A 179 -8.58 -9.83 7.79
C THR A 179 -9.80 -8.95 7.59
N TRP A 180 -10.88 -9.50 7.06
CA TRP A 180 -12.15 -8.78 6.85
C TRP A 180 -12.69 -8.18 8.15
N LYS A 181 -12.64 -8.92 9.26
CA LYS A 181 -13.16 -8.48 10.57
C LYS A 181 -12.23 -7.54 11.33
N LYS A 182 -10.92 -7.68 11.12
CA LYS A 182 -9.89 -6.95 11.88
C LYS A 182 -9.41 -5.67 11.19
N THR A 183 -9.97 -5.36 10.02
CA THR A 183 -9.61 -4.19 9.23
C THR A 183 -10.85 -3.38 8.87
N ILE A 184 -10.64 -2.15 8.36
CA ILE A 184 -11.73 -1.31 7.85
C ILE A 184 -12.26 -1.79 6.48
N PHE A 185 -11.75 -2.90 5.92
CA PHE A 185 -12.16 -3.39 4.61
C PHE A 185 -13.64 -3.80 4.53
N SER A 186 -14.24 -4.17 5.65
CA SER A 186 -15.69 -4.44 5.72
C SER A 186 -16.58 -3.21 5.46
N GLN A 187 -15.99 -2.01 5.47
CA GLN A 187 -16.70 -0.75 5.23
C GLN A 187 -16.51 -0.22 3.81
N LEU A 188 -15.70 -0.93 2.98
CA LEU A 188 -15.39 -0.50 1.62
C LEU A 188 -16.59 -0.59 0.68
N ALA A 189 -16.64 0.33 -0.25
CA ALA A 189 -17.55 0.34 -1.38
C ALA A 189 -16.79 0.40 -2.71
N VAL A 190 -17.43 -0.04 -3.79
CA VAL A 190 -16.89 0.15 -5.15
C VAL A 190 -16.74 1.65 -5.43
N GLY A 191 -15.58 2.03 -5.93
CA GLY A 191 -15.19 3.42 -6.17
C GLY A 191 -14.27 4.01 -5.10
N ASP A 192 -14.17 3.39 -3.92
CA ASP A 192 -13.25 3.84 -2.88
C ASP A 192 -11.79 3.75 -3.34
N ARG A 193 -10.96 4.61 -2.78
CA ARG A 193 -9.51 4.61 -3.04
C ARG A 193 -8.77 4.13 -1.79
N LEU A 194 -7.74 3.33 -2.00
CA LEU A 194 -6.93 2.73 -0.96
C LEU A 194 -5.45 3.04 -1.21
N ASN A 195 -4.71 3.35 -0.16
CA ASN A 195 -3.26 3.52 -0.25
C ASN A 195 -2.62 2.20 -0.70
N LEU A 196 -1.76 2.27 -1.70
CA LEU A 196 -1.04 1.12 -2.26
C LEU A 196 0.46 1.35 -2.14
N GLU A 197 1.15 0.38 -1.54
CA GLU A 197 2.60 0.27 -1.58
C GLU A 197 2.96 -1.06 -2.24
N VAL A 198 3.77 -1.03 -3.28
CA VAL A 198 4.29 -2.24 -3.94
C VAL A 198 5.43 -2.82 -3.11
N ASP A 199 5.69 -4.12 -3.26
CA ASP A 199 6.83 -4.75 -2.58
C ASP A 199 8.13 -4.00 -2.94
N PRO A 200 8.87 -3.47 -1.95
CA PRO A 200 10.13 -2.76 -2.20
C PRO A 200 11.15 -3.58 -2.99
N LEU A 201 11.14 -4.91 -2.85
CA LEU A 201 12.03 -5.79 -3.63
C LEU A 201 11.71 -5.74 -5.11
N ALA A 202 10.43 -5.75 -5.49
CA ALA A 202 10.02 -5.62 -6.89
C ALA A 202 10.52 -4.30 -7.51
N ARG A 203 10.41 -3.21 -6.76
CA ARG A 203 10.90 -1.89 -7.19
C ARG A 203 12.42 -1.86 -7.37
N GLN A 204 13.17 -2.43 -6.43
CA GLN A 204 14.63 -2.48 -6.51
C GLN A 204 15.09 -3.33 -7.68
N VAL A 205 14.49 -4.51 -7.89
CA VAL A 205 14.79 -5.38 -9.02
C VAL A 205 14.52 -4.65 -10.34
N ALA A 206 13.36 -4.03 -10.49
CA ALA A 206 13.02 -3.28 -11.70
C ALA A 206 14.03 -2.16 -11.99
N ARG A 207 14.46 -1.40 -10.97
CA ARG A 207 15.45 -0.33 -11.13
C ARG A 207 16.82 -0.85 -11.55
N VAL A 208 17.26 -1.98 -11.01
CA VAL A 208 18.52 -2.63 -11.42
C VAL A 208 18.45 -3.10 -12.87
N LEU A 209 17.34 -3.75 -13.26
CA LEU A 209 17.12 -4.22 -14.63
C LEU A 209 17.10 -3.05 -15.62
N GLU A 210 16.37 -2.00 -15.33
CA GLU A 210 16.35 -0.77 -16.13
C GLU A 210 17.76 -0.19 -16.34
N SER A 211 18.57 -0.12 -15.27
CA SER A 211 19.95 0.35 -15.34
C SER A 211 20.84 -0.52 -16.22
N LEU A 212 20.68 -1.86 -16.14
CA LEU A 212 21.43 -2.80 -16.95
C LEU A 212 21.07 -2.69 -18.43
N ILE A 213 19.77 -2.57 -18.74
CA ILE A 213 19.25 -2.38 -20.10
C ILE A 213 19.81 -1.06 -20.69
N ASN A 214 19.65 0.04 -19.96
CA ASN A 214 20.08 1.37 -20.42
C ASN A 214 21.60 1.50 -20.60
N SER A 215 22.39 0.72 -19.84
CA SER A 215 23.85 0.70 -19.96
C SER A 215 24.36 -0.27 -21.06
N GLY A 216 23.48 -0.97 -21.76
CA GLY A 216 23.83 -1.98 -22.77
C GLY A 216 24.50 -3.25 -22.18
N ARG A 217 24.44 -3.40 -20.84
CA ARG A 217 24.99 -4.57 -20.14
C ARG A 217 24.04 -5.78 -20.10
N TRP A 218 22.79 -5.58 -20.50
CA TRP A 218 21.80 -6.65 -20.57
C TRP A 218 22.04 -7.49 -21.84
N PRO A 219 22.22 -8.82 -21.74
CA PRO A 219 22.42 -9.67 -22.93
C PRO A 219 21.20 -9.59 -23.86
N THR A 220 21.41 -9.16 -25.10
CA THR A 220 20.34 -9.04 -26.12
C THR A 220 19.64 -10.37 -26.41
N ALA A 221 20.30 -11.51 -26.17
CA ALA A 221 19.71 -12.83 -26.32
C ALA A 221 18.53 -13.13 -25.37
N VAL A 222 18.46 -12.46 -24.20
CA VAL A 222 17.36 -12.66 -23.22
C VAL A 222 16.13 -11.84 -23.61
N GLY A 223 16.30 -10.71 -24.29
CA GLY A 223 15.18 -9.89 -24.76
C GLY A 223 14.26 -10.60 -25.75
N HIS A 224 14.80 -11.48 -26.57
CA HIS A 224 14.01 -12.30 -27.51
C HIS A 224 13.21 -13.41 -26.83
N ALA A 225 13.69 -13.97 -25.70
CA ALA A 225 12.98 -15.01 -24.97
C ALA A 225 11.72 -14.49 -24.27
N PHE A 226 11.74 -13.25 -23.75
CA PHE A 226 10.56 -12.64 -23.13
C PHE A 226 9.55 -12.12 -24.16
N ALA A 227 10.02 -11.62 -25.30
CA ALA A 227 9.13 -11.17 -26.38
C ALA A 227 8.36 -12.34 -27.03
N SER A 228 8.95 -13.55 -27.07
CA SER A 228 8.29 -14.74 -27.62
C SER A 228 7.32 -15.40 -26.63
N ALA A 229 7.47 -15.17 -25.32
CA ALA A 229 6.57 -15.72 -24.31
C ALA A 229 5.25 -14.92 -24.17
N SER A 230 5.20 -13.70 -24.71
CA SER A 230 4.02 -12.82 -24.66
C SER A 230 3.19 -12.81 -25.95
N ALA A 231 3.52 -13.63 -26.96
CA ALA A 231 2.69 -13.78 -28.15
C ALA A 231 1.49 -14.70 -27.87
N PRO A 232 0.25 -14.27 -28.13
CA PRO A 232 -0.93 -15.14 -27.98
C PRO A 232 -0.81 -16.33 -28.92
N GLY A 233 -1.07 -17.52 -28.38
CA GLY A 233 -0.81 -18.82 -28.98
C GLY A 233 -1.21 -18.94 -30.43
N SER A 234 -0.26 -19.32 -31.25
CA SER A 234 -0.51 -19.90 -32.55
C SER A 234 -0.92 -21.35 -32.39
N ASP A 235 -2.04 -21.69 -32.96
CA ASP A 235 -2.71 -22.96 -33.08
C ASP A 235 -1.80 -24.21 -33.09
N LEU A 236 -2.00 -25.07 -32.10
CA LEU A 236 -1.56 -26.46 -32.20
C LEU A 236 -2.53 -27.24 -33.10
N PRO A 237 -2.07 -27.97 -34.13
CA PRO A 237 -2.96 -28.76 -34.96
C PRO A 237 -3.54 -29.91 -34.14
N VAL A 238 -4.87 -29.98 -34.10
CA VAL A 238 -5.63 -31.09 -33.55
C VAL A 238 -5.37 -32.32 -34.45
N GLN A 239 -4.61 -33.30 -33.97
CA GLN A 239 -4.54 -34.62 -34.61
C GLN A 239 -5.82 -35.37 -34.27
N GLY A 240 -6.62 -35.63 -35.33
CA GLY A 240 -7.80 -36.47 -35.26
C GLY A 240 -7.44 -37.96 -35.00
N PRO A 241 -8.37 -38.77 -34.50
CA PRO A 241 -8.15 -40.16 -34.17
C PRO A 241 -7.88 -40.99 -35.44
N ARG A 242 -6.80 -41.78 -35.42
CA ARG A 242 -6.55 -42.82 -36.42
C ARG A 242 -7.46 -44.01 -36.14
N ALA A 243 -8.13 -44.44 -37.20
CA ALA A 243 -8.92 -45.65 -37.26
C ALA A 243 -8.11 -46.96 -37.04
#